data_09364a92ad07ddc70ff5b5bc0df9872a
#
_entry.id   09364a92ad07ddc70ff5b5bc0df9872a
#
_cell.length_a   1.000
_cell.length_b   1.000
_cell.length_c   1.000
_cell.angle_alpha   90.00
_cell.angle_beta   90.00
_cell.angle_gamma   90.00
#
_symmetry.space_group_name_H-M   'P 1'
#
loop_
_entity.id
_entity.type
_entity.pdbx_description
1 polymer ?
#
loop_
_entity_poly.entity_id
_entity_poly.type
_entity_poly.pdbx_seq_one_letter_code
_entity_poly.pdbx_strand_id
1 'polypeptide(L)'
;PRRRLPDSRAPPPGSSTTTRLPGENPPPVEYAPEIPQSGPDPDRSESSLDWRSIIAGAGLTGPLRNLAASAQVLELTRSHVRLRLRVAAFATETGRELLSRALSSYFGSHCMVEFEVGDVAGGTVADQEEREREEARRALIEGFRNDPFVKQVQALFHGTIDDTTVKANTD
;
A
#
# COMPACT_ATOMS: atom_id res chain seq x y z
N PRO A 1 55.74 -26.76 34.33
CA PRO A 1 56.69 -27.31 33.40
C PRO A 1 56.07 -27.56 32.05
N ARG A 2 56.59 -26.81 31.14
CA ARG A 2 57.28 -27.24 29.96
C ARG A 2 56.50 -27.98 28.86
N ARG A 3 56.53 -27.29 27.70
CA ARG A 3 56.98 -27.72 26.36
C ARG A 3 55.86 -28.16 25.45
N ARG A 4 55.83 -27.95 24.15
CA ARG A 4 56.70 -27.36 23.11
C ARG A 4 55.84 -27.13 21.87
N LEU A 5 56.11 -26.09 21.14
CA LEU A 5 56.00 -26.05 19.68
C LEU A 5 57.11 -26.93 19.06
N PRO A 6 57.01 -27.46 17.89
CA PRO A 6 57.21 -26.81 16.62
C PRO A 6 56.34 -27.45 15.49
N ASP A 7 56.39 -27.19 14.22
CA ASP A 7 57.23 -26.53 13.26
C ASP A 7 56.55 -26.46 11.91
N SER A 8 56.82 -25.41 11.25
CA SER A 8 56.98 -25.19 9.82
C SER A 8 56.93 -26.37 8.88
N ARG A 9 56.19 -26.19 7.77
CA ARG A 9 56.80 -26.42 6.43
C ARG A 9 55.95 -25.87 5.31
N ALA A 10 56.53 -24.92 4.58
CA ALA A 10 56.05 -24.40 3.33
C ALA A 10 56.34 -25.35 2.13
N PRO A 11 55.57 -25.26 1.06
CA PRO A 11 55.73 -26.03 -0.16
C PRO A 11 56.56 -25.24 -1.22
N PRO A 12 57.08 -25.92 -2.22
CA PRO A 12 57.76 -25.26 -3.32
C PRO A 12 56.81 -24.99 -4.52
N PRO A 13 57.23 -24.08 -5.42
CA PRO A 13 56.45 -23.68 -6.59
C PRO A 13 56.69 -24.62 -7.78
N GLY A 14 55.60 -24.95 -8.43
CA GLY A 14 55.63 -25.67 -9.72
C GLY A 14 55.23 -24.77 -10.87
N SER A 15 56.20 -24.23 -11.54
CA SER A 15 56.05 -23.58 -12.86
C SER A 15 55.70 -24.64 -13.91
N SER A 16 54.65 -24.39 -14.66
CA SER A 16 54.45 -25.05 -15.96
C SER A 16 53.99 -24.01 -16.97
N THR A 17 54.94 -23.54 -17.67
CA THR A 17 54.81 -22.85 -18.95
C THR A 17 54.18 -23.79 -19.97
N THR A 18 53.03 -23.43 -20.52
CA THR A 18 52.49 -24.06 -21.71
C THR A 18 52.21 -23.00 -22.77
N THR A 19 53.01 -23.06 -23.72
CA THR A 19 53.07 -22.48 -25.06
C THR A 19 51.71 -22.19 -25.69
N ARG A 20 51.55 -20.94 -26.06
CA ARG A 20 50.45 -20.39 -26.85
C ARG A 20 50.66 -20.79 -28.33
N LEU A 21 49.75 -21.54 -28.90
CA LEU A 21 49.58 -21.71 -30.34
C LEU A 21 48.49 -20.75 -30.83
N PRO A 22 48.71 -20.05 -31.96
CA PRO A 22 47.72 -19.12 -32.53
C PRO A 22 46.80 -19.88 -33.47
N GLY A 23 45.51 -19.70 -33.27
CA GLY A 23 44.50 -20.02 -34.29
C GLY A 23 43.45 -21.02 -33.87
N GLU A 24 42.53 -20.61 -33.04
CA GLU A 24 41.21 -21.24 -33.02
C GLU A 24 40.17 -20.17 -32.58
N ASN A 25 39.33 -19.84 -33.54
CA ASN A 25 38.17 -19.00 -33.28
C ASN A 25 37.27 -19.71 -32.26
N PRO A 26 36.82 -19.02 -31.20
CA PRO A 26 35.76 -19.56 -30.37
C PRO A 26 34.45 -19.59 -31.18
N PRO A 27 33.62 -20.64 -31.02
CA PRO A 27 32.33 -20.69 -31.66
C PRO A 27 31.43 -19.53 -31.15
N PRO A 28 30.49 -19.07 -31.96
CA PRO A 28 29.61 -17.99 -31.56
C PRO A 28 28.81 -18.44 -30.32
N VAL A 29 29.00 -17.71 -29.24
CA VAL A 29 28.12 -17.83 -28.06
C VAL A 29 26.74 -17.39 -28.49
N GLU A 30 25.92 -18.39 -28.67
CA GLU A 30 24.47 -18.24 -28.81
C GLU A 30 23.96 -17.49 -27.58
N TYR A 31 23.59 -16.24 -27.81
CA TYR A 31 22.94 -15.38 -26.82
C TYR A 31 21.60 -16.01 -26.50
N ALA A 32 21.57 -16.90 -25.52
CA ALA A 32 20.32 -17.23 -24.86
C ALA A 32 19.84 -15.96 -24.16
N PRO A 33 18.59 -15.50 -24.39
CA PRO A 33 18.07 -14.37 -23.64
C PRO A 33 18.07 -14.79 -22.17
N GLU A 34 18.89 -14.13 -21.36
CA GLU A 34 18.75 -14.16 -19.91
C GLU A 34 17.34 -13.67 -19.61
N ILE A 35 16.47 -14.60 -19.33
CA ILE A 35 15.20 -14.31 -18.65
C ILE A 35 15.63 -13.68 -17.32
N PRO A 36 15.32 -12.41 -17.07
CA PRO A 36 15.55 -11.85 -15.76
C PRO A 36 14.74 -12.70 -14.79
N GLN A 37 15.41 -13.49 -14.00
CA GLN A 37 14.82 -14.10 -12.80
C GLN A 37 14.54 -12.94 -11.85
N SER A 38 13.40 -12.30 -12.08
CA SER A 38 12.77 -11.47 -11.07
C SER A 38 12.37 -12.41 -9.94
N GLY A 39 13.31 -12.66 -9.04
CA GLY A 39 12.97 -13.13 -7.72
C GLY A 39 11.92 -12.14 -7.17
N PRO A 40 11.01 -12.59 -6.31
CA PRO A 40 10.10 -11.67 -5.67
C PRO A 40 10.96 -10.68 -4.86
N ASP A 41 11.11 -9.47 -5.40
CA ASP A 41 11.66 -8.35 -4.64
C ASP A 41 10.77 -8.18 -3.41
N PRO A 42 11.28 -8.38 -2.19
CA PRO A 42 10.49 -8.18 -0.98
C PRO A 42 9.95 -6.74 -0.91
N ASP A 43 10.63 -5.79 -1.52
CA ASP A 43 10.26 -4.38 -1.59
C ASP A 43 9.08 -4.11 -2.54
N ARG A 44 8.89 -4.93 -3.59
CA ARG A 44 7.77 -4.78 -4.53
C ARG A 44 6.43 -5.25 -3.97
N SER A 45 6.46 -6.18 -3.03
CA SER A 45 5.23 -6.68 -2.36
C SER A 45 4.68 -5.68 -1.34
N GLU A 46 5.51 -4.77 -0.83
CA GLU A 46 5.09 -3.75 0.15
C GLU A 46 4.49 -2.51 -0.53
N SER A 47 4.96 -2.17 -1.74
CA SER A 47 4.43 -1.03 -2.52
C SER A 47 3.01 -1.25 -3.07
N SER A 48 2.46 -2.45 -2.98
CA SER A 48 1.10 -2.76 -3.42
C SER A 48 0.07 -2.86 -2.28
N LEU A 49 0.46 -2.54 -1.04
CA LEU A 49 -0.46 -2.52 0.08
C LEU A 49 -1.38 -1.29 -0.04
N ASP A 50 -2.65 -1.55 -0.31
CA ASP A 50 -3.67 -0.50 -0.34
C ASP A 50 -4.28 -0.33 1.05
N TRP A 51 -4.09 0.85 1.64
CA TRP A 51 -4.57 1.18 2.98
C TRP A 51 -6.10 1.06 3.12
N ARG A 52 -6.84 1.44 2.08
CA ARG A 52 -8.30 1.30 2.04
C ARG A 52 -8.74 -0.15 2.15
N SER A 53 -8.10 -1.02 1.38
CA SER A 53 -8.35 -2.47 1.42
C SER A 53 -7.99 -3.08 2.77
N ILE A 54 -6.91 -2.59 3.40
CA ILE A 54 -6.50 -3.05 4.73
C ILE A 54 -7.53 -2.64 5.78
N ILE A 55 -8.02 -1.39 5.77
CA ILE A 55 -9.08 -0.93 6.69
C ILE A 55 -10.33 -1.81 6.59
N ALA A 56 -10.73 -2.14 5.37
CA ALA A 56 -11.89 -3.00 5.13
C ALA A 56 -11.64 -4.45 5.58
N GLY A 57 -10.47 -5.01 5.23
CA GLY A 57 -10.11 -6.40 5.52
C GLY A 57 -9.77 -6.67 6.98
N ALA A 58 -9.19 -5.70 7.69
CA ALA A 58 -8.90 -5.81 9.12
C ALA A 58 -10.15 -5.70 10.02
N GLY A 59 -11.34 -5.51 9.43
CA GLY A 59 -12.61 -5.45 10.17
C GLY A 59 -12.69 -4.25 11.11
N LEU A 60 -12.03 -3.15 10.79
CA LEU A 60 -12.08 -1.94 11.59
C LEU A 60 -13.49 -1.33 11.56
N THR A 61 -14.07 -1.06 12.71
CA THR A 61 -15.41 -0.51 12.84
C THR A 61 -15.45 0.71 13.77
N GLY A 62 -16.50 1.51 13.64
CA GLY A 62 -16.76 2.65 14.52
C GLY A 62 -15.62 3.67 14.58
N PRO A 63 -15.27 4.16 15.78
CA PRO A 63 -14.25 5.19 15.97
C PRO A 63 -12.87 4.78 15.45
N LEU A 64 -12.51 3.50 15.53
CA LEU A 64 -11.22 3.00 15.07
C LEU A 64 -11.10 3.04 13.53
N ARG A 65 -12.18 2.73 12.82
CA ARG A 65 -12.25 2.88 11.36
C ARG A 65 -12.12 4.35 10.96
N ASN A 66 -12.83 5.24 11.65
CA ASN A 66 -12.77 6.67 11.37
C ASN A 66 -11.37 7.24 11.59
N LEU A 67 -10.70 6.82 12.68
CA LEU A 67 -9.31 7.18 12.95
C LEU A 67 -8.40 6.72 11.80
N ALA A 68 -8.47 5.46 11.43
CA ALA A 68 -7.66 4.89 10.35
C ALA A 68 -7.93 5.55 8.99
N ALA A 69 -9.21 5.84 8.68
CA ALA A 69 -9.61 6.49 7.44
C ALA A 69 -9.20 7.96 7.37
N SER A 70 -9.17 8.67 8.51
CA SER A 70 -8.76 10.08 8.60
C SER A 70 -7.24 10.27 8.70
N ALA A 71 -6.50 9.19 8.88
CA ALA A 71 -5.05 9.23 8.97
C ALA A 71 -4.40 9.26 7.58
N GLN A 72 -3.34 10.07 7.44
CA GLN A 72 -2.46 9.99 6.29
C GLN A 72 -1.40 8.91 6.53
N VAL A 73 -1.28 7.99 5.61
CA VAL A 73 -0.25 6.96 5.67
C VAL A 73 1.09 7.56 5.27
N LEU A 74 2.07 7.49 6.17
CA LEU A 74 3.44 7.90 5.91
C LEU A 74 4.30 6.70 5.51
N GLU A 75 4.07 5.58 6.18
CA GLU A 75 4.77 4.33 5.93
C GLU A 75 3.81 3.16 6.13
N LEU A 76 3.85 2.19 5.24
CA LEU A 76 2.95 1.04 5.24
C LEU A 76 3.73 -0.22 4.90
N THR A 77 4.03 -1.00 5.91
CA THR A 77 4.62 -2.33 5.79
C THR A 77 3.79 -3.35 6.60
N ARG A 78 4.07 -4.62 6.44
CA ARG A 78 3.34 -5.67 7.19
C ARG A 78 3.67 -5.69 8.68
N SER A 79 4.84 -5.17 9.04
CA SER A 79 5.35 -5.16 10.42
C SER A 79 5.28 -3.79 11.09
N HIS A 80 5.20 -2.74 10.29
CA HIS A 80 5.23 -1.36 10.78
C HIS A 80 4.33 -0.45 9.95
N VAL A 81 3.49 0.33 10.62
CA VAL A 81 2.59 1.31 10.01
C VAL A 81 2.75 2.63 10.74
N ARG A 82 3.12 3.67 9.99
CA ARG A 82 3.21 5.03 10.50
C ARG A 82 2.11 5.88 9.90
N LEU A 83 1.30 6.46 10.77
CA LEU A 83 0.13 7.25 10.42
C LEU A 83 0.26 8.67 10.97
N ARG A 84 -0.04 9.67 10.13
CA ARG A 84 -0.14 11.06 10.55
C ARG A 84 -1.58 11.44 10.79
N LEU A 85 -1.83 12.02 11.95
CA LEU A 85 -3.15 12.48 12.39
C LEU A 85 -3.16 14.00 12.51
N ARG A 86 -4.22 14.64 12.01
CA ARG A 86 -4.41 16.09 12.12
C ARG A 86 -4.68 16.54 13.56
N VAL A 87 -5.34 15.69 14.34
CA VAL A 87 -5.79 16.03 15.69
C VAL A 87 -5.14 15.10 16.71
N ALA A 88 -4.37 15.68 17.64
CA ALA A 88 -3.68 14.95 18.70
C ALA A 88 -4.62 14.12 19.60
N ALA A 89 -5.90 14.55 19.74
CA ALA A 89 -6.88 13.83 20.56
C ALA A 89 -7.19 12.43 20.03
N PHE A 90 -6.92 12.14 18.76
CA PHE A 90 -7.07 10.80 18.18
C PHE A 90 -5.81 9.93 18.34
N ALA A 91 -4.67 10.52 18.63
CA ALA A 91 -3.42 9.80 18.87
C ALA A 91 -3.37 9.20 20.29
N THR A 92 -4.37 8.40 20.65
CA THR A 92 -4.47 7.76 21.95
C THR A 92 -3.71 6.44 21.99
N GLU A 93 -3.15 6.10 23.16
CA GLU A 93 -2.49 4.80 23.36
C GLU A 93 -3.43 3.64 23.08
N THR A 94 -4.65 3.70 23.62
CA THR A 94 -5.69 2.70 23.37
C THR A 94 -6.02 2.54 21.88
N GLY A 95 -6.11 3.65 21.15
CA GLY A 95 -6.33 3.62 19.70
C GLY A 95 -5.19 2.93 18.95
N ARG A 96 -3.95 3.21 19.37
CA ARG A 96 -2.75 2.59 18.81
C ARG A 96 -2.72 1.08 19.06
N GLU A 97 -2.98 0.65 20.31
CA GLU A 97 -3.02 -0.77 20.66
C GLU A 97 -4.10 -1.55 19.92
N LEU A 98 -5.31 -0.99 19.84
CA LEU A 98 -6.42 -1.62 19.13
C LEU A 98 -6.13 -1.74 17.63
N LEU A 99 -5.56 -0.69 17.03
CA LEU A 99 -5.19 -0.70 15.62
C LEU A 99 -4.04 -1.69 15.36
N SER A 100 -3.01 -1.70 16.21
CA SER A 100 -1.91 -2.66 16.14
C SER A 100 -2.41 -4.11 16.24
N ARG A 101 -3.33 -4.38 17.15
CA ARG A 101 -3.94 -5.71 17.29
C ARG A 101 -4.75 -6.12 16.06
N ALA A 102 -5.57 -5.21 15.52
CA ALA A 102 -6.38 -5.49 14.33
C ALA A 102 -5.50 -5.74 13.09
N LEU A 103 -4.47 -4.93 12.89
CA LEU A 103 -3.52 -5.09 11.80
C LEU A 103 -2.67 -6.34 11.96
N SER A 104 -2.24 -6.66 13.18
CA SER A 104 -1.51 -7.91 13.45
C SER A 104 -2.35 -9.15 13.13
N SER A 105 -3.64 -9.10 13.43
CA SER A 105 -4.59 -10.17 13.06
C SER A 105 -4.77 -10.27 11.54
N TYR A 106 -4.83 -9.13 10.85
CA TYR A 106 -4.99 -9.09 9.40
C TYR A 106 -3.75 -9.61 8.66
N PHE A 107 -2.56 -9.18 9.06
CA PHE A 107 -1.31 -9.59 8.44
C PHE A 107 -0.81 -10.98 8.92
N GLY A 108 -1.38 -11.52 9.98
CA GLY A 108 -0.91 -12.78 10.60
C GLY A 108 0.46 -12.66 11.29
N SER A 109 0.95 -11.44 11.52
CA SER A 109 2.23 -11.14 12.14
C SER A 109 2.12 -9.88 13.00
N HIS A 110 3.01 -9.73 13.97
CA HIS A 110 3.02 -8.54 14.82
C HIS A 110 3.24 -7.28 13.97
N CYS A 111 2.32 -6.33 14.06
CA CYS A 111 2.39 -5.04 13.39
C CYS A 111 2.45 -3.91 14.41
N MET A 112 3.53 -3.13 14.35
CA MET A 112 3.69 -1.93 15.19
C MET A 112 3.01 -0.75 14.51
N VAL A 113 2.27 0.04 15.26
CA VAL A 113 1.61 1.25 14.78
C VAL A 113 2.18 2.46 15.49
N GLU A 114 2.59 3.45 14.74
CA GLU A 114 3.04 4.74 15.23
C GLU A 114 2.13 5.86 14.76
N PHE A 115 1.80 6.77 15.66
CA PHE A 115 1.07 7.98 15.36
C PHE A 115 1.99 9.20 15.40
N GLU A 116 1.98 9.97 14.33
CA GLU A 116 2.58 11.28 14.24
C GLU A 116 1.47 12.34 14.19
N VAL A 117 1.56 13.37 14.99
CA VAL A 117 0.62 14.49 14.96
C VAL A 117 1.20 15.58 14.06
N GLY A 118 0.45 15.95 13.04
CA GLY A 118 0.89 16.95 12.08
C GLY A 118 -0.17 17.34 11.08
N ASP A 119 0.18 18.24 10.19
CA ASP A 119 -0.73 18.66 9.14
C ASP A 119 -0.93 17.55 8.12
N VAL A 120 -2.17 17.22 7.83
CA VAL A 120 -2.56 16.22 6.86
C VAL A 120 -2.90 16.95 5.58
N ALA A 121 -2.04 16.82 4.58
CA ALA A 121 -2.16 17.53 3.29
C ALA A 121 -3.32 17.01 2.40
N GLY A 122 -4.18 16.13 2.92
CA GLY A 122 -5.24 15.45 2.16
C GLY A 122 -4.79 14.08 1.65
N GLY A 123 -5.63 13.45 0.82
CA GLY A 123 -5.35 12.10 0.28
C GLY A 123 -5.59 10.99 1.29
N THR A 124 -6.33 11.25 2.36
CA THR A 124 -6.79 10.22 3.28
C THR A 124 -7.90 9.38 2.65
N VAL A 125 -8.12 8.19 3.20
CA VAL A 125 -9.25 7.34 2.76
C VAL A 125 -10.59 8.04 2.99
N ALA A 126 -10.71 8.82 4.08
CA ALA A 126 -11.92 9.60 4.36
C ALA A 126 -12.18 10.67 3.29
N ASP A 127 -11.13 11.41 2.88
CA ASP A 127 -11.24 12.42 1.82
C ASP A 127 -11.63 11.79 0.47
N GLN A 128 -11.15 10.58 0.20
CA GLN A 128 -11.49 9.85 -1.01
C GLN A 128 -12.93 9.34 -0.98
N GLU A 129 -13.36 8.75 0.13
CA GLU A 129 -14.75 8.30 0.33
C GLU A 129 -15.75 9.47 0.26
N GLU A 130 -15.38 10.65 0.74
CA GLU A 130 -16.20 11.84 0.65
C GLU A 130 -16.33 12.34 -0.79
N ARG A 131 -15.24 12.40 -1.53
CA ARG A 131 -15.27 12.75 -2.97
C ARG A 131 -16.12 11.77 -3.77
N GLU A 132 -15.93 10.46 -3.58
CA GLU A 132 -16.72 9.43 -4.24
C GLU A 132 -18.22 9.58 -3.94
N ARG A 133 -18.54 9.91 -2.68
CA ARG A 133 -19.93 10.14 -2.26
C ARG A 133 -20.53 11.40 -2.90
N GLU A 134 -19.75 12.48 -2.99
CA GLU A 134 -20.20 13.69 -3.67
C GLU A 134 -20.35 13.48 -5.18
N GLU A 135 -19.43 12.77 -5.82
CA GLU A 135 -19.52 12.43 -7.24
C GLU A 135 -20.75 11.56 -7.52
N ALA A 136 -20.97 10.54 -6.72
CA ALA A 136 -22.17 9.69 -6.83
C ALA A 136 -23.46 10.49 -6.64
N ARG A 137 -23.48 11.42 -5.70
CA ARG A 137 -24.63 12.33 -5.49
C ARG A 137 -24.87 13.24 -6.69
N ARG A 138 -23.80 13.83 -7.25
CA ARG A 138 -23.91 14.68 -8.46
C ARG A 138 -24.44 13.87 -9.63
N ALA A 139 -23.90 12.67 -9.87
CA ALA A 139 -24.35 11.79 -10.93
C ALA A 139 -25.84 11.41 -10.77
N LEU A 140 -26.27 11.13 -9.54
CA LEU A 140 -27.68 10.85 -9.22
C LEU A 140 -28.57 12.05 -9.56
N ILE A 141 -28.21 13.25 -9.14
CA ILE A 141 -28.97 14.48 -9.41
C ILE A 141 -29.06 14.73 -10.91
N GLU A 142 -27.92 14.59 -11.60
CA GLU A 142 -27.86 14.77 -13.05
C GLU A 142 -28.70 13.73 -13.79
N GLY A 143 -28.62 12.46 -13.41
CA GLY A 143 -29.46 11.39 -13.94
C GLY A 143 -30.95 11.68 -13.75
N PHE A 144 -31.33 12.12 -12.54
CA PHE A 144 -32.71 12.49 -12.23
C PHE A 144 -33.20 13.68 -13.07
N ARG A 145 -32.40 14.73 -13.20
CA ARG A 145 -32.74 15.90 -14.05
C ARG A 145 -32.86 15.55 -15.53
N ASN A 146 -32.10 14.57 -16.00
CA ASN A 146 -32.10 14.12 -17.38
C ASN A 146 -33.17 13.06 -17.69
N ASP A 147 -33.84 12.54 -16.67
CA ASP A 147 -34.90 11.55 -16.85
C ASP A 147 -36.04 12.12 -17.71
N PRO A 148 -36.49 11.42 -18.77
CA PRO A 148 -37.54 11.89 -19.66
C PRO A 148 -38.86 12.15 -18.95
N PHE A 149 -39.21 11.32 -17.98
CA PHE A 149 -40.44 11.48 -17.19
C PHE A 149 -40.38 12.74 -16.34
N VAL A 150 -39.27 12.97 -15.67
CA VAL A 150 -39.06 14.16 -14.85
C VAL A 150 -39.13 15.44 -15.69
N LYS A 151 -38.55 15.44 -16.90
CA LYS A 151 -38.64 16.56 -17.85
C LYS A 151 -40.08 16.82 -18.28
N GLN A 152 -40.86 15.77 -18.52
CA GLN A 152 -42.29 15.92 -18.88
C GLN A 152 -43.10 16.50 -17.71
N VAL A 153 -42.85 16.03 -16.49
CA VAL A 153 -43.51 16.57 -15.30
C VAL A 153 -43.17 18.04 -15.08
N GLN A 154 -41.89 18.40 -15.23
CA GLN A 154 -41.46 19.79 -15.13
C GLN A 154 -42.15 20.69 -16.17
N ALA A 155 -42.23 20.21 -17.42
CA ALA A 155 -42.89 20.97 -18.47
C ALA A 155 -44.40 21.13 -18.23
N LEU A 156 -45.05 20.10 -17.69
CA LEU A 156 -46.49 20.11 -17.42
C LEU A 156 -46.89 21.01 -16.22
N PHE A 157 -46.09 20.97 -15.15
CA PHE A 157 -46.39 21.65 -13.90
C PHE A 157 -45.58 22.92 -13.67
N HIS A 158 -44.65 23.28 -14.57
CA HIS A 158 -43.71 24.39 -14.43
C HIS A 158 -42.95 24.36 -13.09
N GLY A 159 -42.69 23.14 -12.60
CA GLY A 159 -41.99 22.91 -11.34
C GLY A 159 -40.50 22.99 -11.44
N THR A 160 -39.83 23.32 -10.37
CA THR A 160 -38.38 23.24 -10.23
C THR A 160 -37.99 22.05 -9.36
N ILE A 161 -36.90 21.39 -9.72
CA ILE A 161 -36.34 20.30 -8.92
C ILE A 161 -35.51 20.92 -7.79
N ASP A 162 -35.77 20.49 -6.55
CA ASP A 162 -34.91 20.78 -5.44
C ASP A 162 -33.87 19.66 -5.26
N ASP A 163 -32.64 19.95 -5.58
CA ASP A 163 -31.52 19.00 -5.54
C ASP A 163 -31.27 18.45 -4.13
N THR A 164 -31.69 19.18 -3.10
CA THR A 164 -31.50 18.75 -1.71
C THR A 164 -32.41 17.58 -1.32
N THR A 165 -33.50 17.41 -2.04
CA THR A 165 -34.50 16.36 -1.79
C THR A 165 -34.22 15.07 -2.56
N VAL A 166 -33.33 15.12 -3.56
CA VAL A 166 -32.95 13.95 -4.37
C VAL A 166 -32.15 12.97 -3.53
N LYS A 167 -32.69 11.77 -3.34
CA LYS A 167 -32.05 10.67 -2.59
C LYS A 167 -32.06 9.40 -3.44
N ALA A 168 -30.98 8.61 -3.30
CA ALA A 168 -30.99 7.26 -3.86
C ALA A 168 -32.05 6.43 -3.13
N ASN A 169 -32.89 5.73 -3.88
CA ASN A 169 -33.80 4.74 -3.32
C ASN A 169 -32.96 3.48 -3.03
N THR A 170 -32.63 3.28 -1.76
CA THR A 170 -31.94 2.07 -1.30
C THR A 170 -33.03 1.12 -0.85
N ASP A 171 -33.39 0.20 -1.75
CA ASP A 171 -34.32 -0.90 -1.46
C ASP A 171 -33.55 -2.03 -0.75
#